data_3a67cb2893ba864a6cbab853f10aab6c
#
_entry.id   3a67cb2893ba864a6cbab853f10aab6c
#
_cell.length_a   1.000
_cell.length_b   1.000
_cell.length_c   1.000
_cell.angle_alpha   90.00
_cell.angle_beta   90.00
_cell.angle_gamma   90.00
#
_symmetry.space_group_name_H-M   'P 1'
#
loop_
_entity.id
_entity.type
_entity.pdbx_description
1 polymer ?
#
loop_
_entity_poly.entity_id
_entity_poly.type
_entity_poly.pdbx_seq_one_letter_code
_entity_poly.pdbx_strand_id
1 'polypeptide(L)'
;FSNCLAVISHAHKDLMMFLPDSAFLNATLDWLSYGAWNLAWWQVVIYTLVVTHVTIASVTIYLHRHQAHRAMDLHPAVAHFFRFWLWLTTGQVTKEWVAIHRKHHAKCETKDDPHSPHAHGIETVFWKGAELYRAESKNTDTLNKFGHGTPSDWVERNIYTRFLWQGVALMLIINVALFGAAGLTAWAVQMLWIPVTAAGIINGIGHYWGYRNFEAPDASTNITPWGILIGG
;
A
#
# COMPACT_ATOMS: atom_id res chain seq x y z
N PHE A 1 37.78 -3.23 54.88
CA PHE A 1 36.95 -4.21 54.15
C PHE A 1 35.45 -3.86 54.24
N SER A 2 34.91 -3.46 55.40
CA SER A 2 33.50 -3.12 55.60
C SER A 2 33.01 -1.94 54.77
N ASN A 3 33.82 -0.89 54.54
CA ASN A 3 33.44 0.28 53.77
C ASN A 3 33.38 -0.02 52.26
N CYS A 4 34.18 -0.97 51.75
CA CYS A 4 34.15 -1.33 50.33
C CYS A 4 32.90 -2.13 49.96
N LEU A 5 32.43 -3.00 50.84
CA LEU A 5 31.19 -3.75 50.69
C LEU A 5 29.95 -2.85 50.76
N ALA A 6 29.97 -1.81 51.59
CA ALA A 6 28.89 -0.84 51.68
C ALA A 6 28.77 0.01 50.39
N VAL A 7 29.89 0.41 49.80
CA VAL A 7 29.91 1.17 48.54
C VAL A 7 29.40 0.31 47.36
N ILE A 8 29.82 -0.98 47.30
CA ILE A 8 29.35 -1.91 46.24
C ILE A 8 27.86 -2.18 46.41
N SER A 9 27.36 -2.33 47.65
CA SER A 9 25.92 -2.52 47.92
C SER A 9 25.09 -1.30 47.53
N HIS A 10 25.63 -0.08 47.77
CA HIS A 10 24.94 1.15 47.36
C HIS A 10 24.91 1.31 45.86
N ALA A 11 26.03 1.13 45.18
CA ALA A 11 26.11 1.17 43.71
C ALA A 11 25.21 0.11 43.05
N HIS A 12 25.09 -1.07 43.66
CA HIS A 12 24.18 -2.10 43.15
C HIS A 12 22.69 -1.72 43.31
N LYS A 13 22.33 -1.12 44.45
CA LYS A 13 20.96 -0.60 44.68
C LYS A 13 20.62 0.56 43.73
N ASP A 14 21.56 1.46 43.52
CA ASP A 14 21.38 2.60 42.61
C ASP A 14 21.24 2.11 41.16
N LEU A 15 22.02 1.09 40.75
CA LEU A 15 21.90 0.48 39.43
C LEU A 15 20.56 -0.24 39.24
N MET A 16 20.09 -0.95 40.28
CA MET A 16 18.79 -1.64 40.27
C MET A 16 17.60 -0.67 40.25
N MET A 17 17.76 0.56 40.74
CA MET A 17 16.73 1.61 40.70
C MET A 17 16.52 2.17 39.28
N PHE A 18 17.52 2.05 38.40
CA PHE A 18 17.42 2.44 36.99
C PHE A 18 16.96 1.32 36.06
N LEU A 19 16.89 0.08 36.55
CA LEU A 19 16.32 -1.02 35.75
C LEU A 19 14.80 -0.99 35.85
N PRO A 20 14.08 -1.14 34.72
CA PRO A 20 12.63 -1.27 34.75
C PRO A 20 12.20 -2.41 35.67
N ASP A 21 11.14 -2.21 36.46
CA ASP A 21 10.51 -3.28 37.20
C ASP A 21 10.25 -4.49 36.30
N SER A 22 10.50 -5.69 36.82
CA SER A 22 10.26 -6.93 36.05
C SER A 22 8.83 -7.04 35.55
N ALA A 23 7.85 -6.50 36.25
CA ALA A 23 6.46 -6.42 35.80
C ALA A 23 6.29 -5.49 34.59
N PHE A 24 6.93 -4.32 34.60
CA PHE A 24 6.93 -3.40 33.46
C PHE A 24 7.64 -3.99 32.26
N LEU A 25 8.78 -4.66 32.46
CA LEU A 25 9.51 -5.31 31.37
C LEU A 25 8.66 -6.42 30.74
N ASN A 26 8.04 -7.28 31.54
CA ASN A 26 7.18 -8.34 31.05
C ASN A 26 5.96 -7.79 30.32
N ALA A 27 5.28 -6.77 30.84
CA ALA A 27 4.16 -6.12 30.17
C ALA A 27 4.56 -5.51 28.82
N THR A 28 5.76 -4.92 28.76
CA THR A 28 6.31 -4.36 27.53
C THR A 28 6.61 -5.45 26.50
N LEU A 29 7.22 -6.55 26.91
CA LEU A 29 7.52 -7.69 26.05
C LEU A 29 6.24 -8.36 25.55
N ASP A 30 5.24 -8.51 26.40
CA ASP A 30 3.93 -9.04 26.02
C ASP A 30 3.25 -8.14 24.99
N TRP A 31 3.26 -6.82 25.20
CA TRP A 31 2.70 -5.87 24.25
C TRP A 31 3.46 -5.87 22.92
N LEU A 32 4.79 -5.92 22.94
CA LEU A 32 5.60 -6.02 21.72
C LEU A 32 5.34 -7.33 20.96
N SER A 33 5.05 -8.41 21.69
CA SER A 33 4.79 -9.73 21.10
C SER A 33 3.39 -9.83 20.51
N TYR A 34 2.37 -9.37 21.21
CA TYR A 34 0.96 -9.63 20.90
C TYR A 34 0.13 -8.38 20.58
N GLY A 35 0.65 -7.19 20.85
CA GLY A 35 -0.06 -5.92 20.69
C GLY A 35 -1.22 -5.73 21.67
N ALA A 36 -1.99 -4.66 21.44
CA ALA A 36 -3.11 -4.30 22.30
C ALA A 36 -4.31 -5.27 22.21
N TRP A 37 -4.50 -5.95 21.06
CA TRP A 37 -5.65 -6.82 20.86
C TRP A 37 -5.38 -8.29 21.12
N ASN A 38 -4.12 -8.70 21.25
CA ASN A 38 -3.71 -10.09 21.52
C ASN A 38 -4.49 -11.12 20.68
N LEU A 39 -4.55 -10.91 19.37
CA LEU A 39 -5.29 -11.76 18.46
C LEU A 39 -4.57 -13.07 18.18
N ALA A 40 -5.34 -14.13 17.96
CA ALA A 40 -4.82 -15.36 17.41
C ALA A 40 -4.29 -15.13 15.97
N TRP A 41 -3.28 -15.90 15.54
CA TRP A 41 -2.63 -15.74 14.23
C TRP A 41 -3.62 -15.74 13.05
N TRP A 42 -4.64 -16.57 13.07
CA TRP A 42 -5.64 -16.63 12.00
C TRP A 42 -6.54 -15.39 11.94
N GLN A 43 -6.76 -14.70 13.07
CA GLN A 43 -7.49 -13.43 13.11
C GLN A 43 -6.66 -12.32 12.47
N VAL A 44 -5.32 -12.30 12.69
CA VAL A 44 -4.41 -11.37 12.02
C VAL A 44 -4.38 -11.64 10.51
N VAL A 45 -4.43 -12.91 10.09
CA VAL A 45 -4.54 -13.27 8.66
C VAL A 45 -5.84 -12.73 8.07
N ILE A 46 -7.00 -12.95 8.72
CA ILE A 46 -8.28 -12.42 8.24
C ILE A 46 -8.24 -10.89 8.17
N TYR A 47 -7.75 -10.23 9.20
CA TYR A 47 -7.57 -8.77 9.18
C TYR A 47 -6.74 -8.33 7.97
N THR A 48 -5.60 -8.95 7.73
CA THR A 48 -4.71 -8.64 6.61
C THR A 48 -5.41 -8.81 5.27
N LEU A 49 -6.14 -9.89 5.08
CA LEU A 49 -6.93 -10.15 3.86
C LEU A 49 -8.04 -9.11 3.67
N VAL A 50 -8.75 -8.74 4.72
CA VAL A 50 -9.79 -7.69 4.65
C VAL A 50 -9.19 -6.34 4.27
N VAL A 51 -8.10 -5.93 4.93
CA VAL A 51 -7.45 -4.65 4.63
C VAL A 51 -6.88 -4.61 3.21
N THR A 52 -6.24 -5.67 2.75
CA THR A 52 -5.74 -5.75 1.38
C THR A 52 -6.87 -5.75 0.35
N HIS A 53 -8.00 -6.41 0.65
CA HIS A 53 -9.16 -6.39 -0.24
C HIS A 53 -9.82 -5.01 -0.29
N VAL A 54 -9.98 -4.31 0.84
CA VAL A 54 -10.47 -2.91 0.85
C VAL A 54 -9.52 -2.01 0.06
N THR A 55 -8.22 -2.26 0.13
CA THR A 55 -7.23 -1.46 -0.61
C THR A 55 -7.35 -1.67 -2.12
N ILE A 56 -7.45 -2.92 -2.60
CA ILE A 56 -7.60 -3.17 -4.03
C ILE A 56 -8.97 -2.68 -4.55
N ALA A 57 -10.04 -2.82 -3.75
CA ALA A 57 -11.34 -2.24 -4.06
C ALA A 57 -11.28 -0.71 -4.16
N SER A 58 -10.49 -0.04 -3.30
CA SER A 58 -10.29 1.40 -3.36
C SER A 58 -9.56 1.82 -4.65
N VAL A 59 -8.55 1.06 -5.07
CA VAL A 59 -7.88 1.28 -6.37
C VAL A 59 -8.89 1.13 -7.51
N THR A 60 -9.64 0.03 -7.55
CA THR A 60 -10.59 -0.27 -8.61
C THR A 60 -11.75 0.72 -8.67
N ILE A 61 -12.37 1.03 -7.55
CA ILE A 61 -13.56 1.90 -7.51
C ILE A 61 -13.14 3.36 -7.67
N TYR A 62 -12.19 3.83 -6.85
CA TYR A 62 -11.87 5.24 -6.81
C TYR A 62 -10.86 5.65 -7.87
N LEU A 63 -9.66 5.07 -7.91
CA LEU A 63 -8.63 5.49 -8.88
C LEU A 63 -9.01 5.12 -10.30
N HIS A 64 -9.43 3.89 -10.52
CA HIS A 64 -9.71 3.37 -11.85
C HIS A 64 -11.06 3.87 -12.38
N ARG A 65 -12.18 3.46 -11.78
CA ARG A 65 -13.52 3.74 -12.32
C ARG A 65 -13.96 5.18 -12.14
N HIS A 66 -13.76 5.76 -10.94
CA HIS A 66 -14.22 7.14 -10.68
C HIS A 66 -13.26 8.18 -11.24
N GLN A 67 -11.95 8.10 -10.95
CA GLN A 67 -10.99 9.14 -11.33
C GLN A 67 -10.46 8.99 -12.76
N ALA A 68 -9.99 7.81 -13.15
CA ALA A 68 -9.36 7.64 -14.46
C ALA A 68 -10.39 7.58 -15.59
N HIS A 69 -11.37 6.68 -15.51
CA HIS A 69 -12.35 6.45 -16.56
C HIS A 69 -13.62 7.30 -16.45
N ARG A 70 -13.89 7.89 -15.28
CA ARG A 70 -15.13 8.63 -15.03
C ARG A 70 -16.39 7.83 -15.35
N ALA A 71 -16.31 6.51 -15.13
CA ALA A 71 -17.39 5.58 -15.40
C ALA A 71 -18.48 5.57 -14.30
N MET A 72 -18.21 6.23 -13.18
CA MET A 72 -19.15 6.35 -12.07
C MET A 72 -18.86 7.62 -11.27
N ASP A 73 -19.91 8.16 -10.64
CA ASP A 73 -19.81 9.25 -9.69
C ASP A 73 -19.91 8.71 -8.26
N LEU A 74 -19.04 9.21 -7.39
CA LEU A 74 -19.06 8.89 -5.96
C LEU A 74 -19.53 10.08 -5.14
N HIS A 75 -20.30 9.81 -4.11
CA HIS A 75 -20.60 10.83 -3.11
C HIS A 75 -19.28 11.35 -2.51
N PRO A 76 -19.12 12.68 -2.28
CA PRO A 76 -17.85 13.27 -1.83
C PRO A 76 -17.26 12.63 -0.58
N ALA A 77 -18.09 12.24 0.39
CA ALA A 77 -17.62 11.56 1.61
C ALA A 77 -17.03 10.18 1.31
N VAL A 78 -17.61 9.43 0.36
CA VAL A 78 -17.10 8.11 -0.06
C VAL A 78 -15.80 8.27 -0.83
N ALA A 79 -15.74 9.24 -1.73
CA ALA A 79 -14.52 9.57 -2.46
C ALA A 79 -13.37 9.98 -1.49
N HIS A 80 -13.70 10.76 -0.45
CA HIS A 80 -12.72 11.14 0.56
C HIS A 80 -12.26 9.96 1.43
N PHE A 81 -13.15 9.04 1.78
CA PHE A 81 -12.78 7.79 2.47
C PHE A 81 -11.75 7.00 1.66
N PHE A 82 -11.98 6.80 0.37
CA PHE A 82 -11.05 6.07 -0.50
C PHE A 82 -9.70 6.79 -0.63
N ARG A 83 -9.68 8.12 -0.75
CA ARG A 83 -8.45 8.91 -0.78
C ARG A 83 -7.63 8.75 0.50
N PHE A 84 -8.28 8.88 1.65
CA PHE A 84 -7.65 8.67 2.95
C PHE A 84 -7.10 7.24 3.09
N TRP A 85 -7.90 6.25 2.69
CA TRP A 85 -7.51 4.84 2.76
C TRP A 85 -6.30 4.53 1.88
N LEU A 86 -6.30 5.02 0.65
CA LEU A 86 -5.18 4.83 -0.28
C LEU A 86 -3.91 5.54 0.20
N TRP A 87 -4.02 6.73 0.77
CA TRP A 87 -2.90 7.40 1.40
C TRP A 87 -2.32 6.58 2.56
N LEU A 88 -3.18 6.01 3.39
CA LEU A 88 -2.80 5.20 4.55
C LEU A 88 -2.13 3.87 4.14
N THR A 89 -2.59 3.24 3.06
CA THR A 89 -2.24 1.85 2.73
C THR A 89 -1.34 1.66 1.52
N THR A 90 -1.13 2.68 0.69
CA THR A 90 -0.37 2.50 -0.57
C THR A 90 0.71 3.55 -0.80
N GLY A 91 0.56 4.75 -0.23
CA GLY A 91 1.41 5.88 -0.59
C GLY A 91 1.30 6.28 -2.07
N GLN A 92 0.13 6.11 -2.70
CA GLN A 92 -0.13 6.54 -4.07
C GLN A 92 -0.74 7.93 -4.11
N VAL A 93 -0.24 8.79 -5.02
CA VAL A 93 -0.81 10.10 -5.31
C VAL A 93 -1.86 9.95 -6.40
N THR A 94 -3.08 10.43 -6.14
CA THR A 94 -4.21 10.29 -7.07
C THR A 94 -3.86 10.78 -8.48
N LYS A 95 -3.25 11.97 -8.60
CA LYS A 95 -2.88 12.56 -9.91
C LYS A 95 -1.88 11.70 -10.67
N GLU A 96 -0.86 11.18 -9.99
CA GLU A 96 0.17 10.35 -10.60
C GLU A 96 -0.42 9.06 -11.14
N TRP A 97 -1.18 8.35 -10.31
CA TRP A 97 -1.79 7.10 -10.69
C TRP A 97 -2.72 7.26 -11.89
N VAL A 98 -3.60 8.26 -11.85
CA VAL A 98 -4.55 8.54 -12.93
C VAL A 98 -3.85 8.92 -14.22
N ALA A 99 -2.80 9.75 -14.14
CA ALA A 99 -2.04 10.16 -15.32
C ALA A 99 -1.34 8.97 -16.01
N ILE A 100 -0.68 8.13 -15.22
CA ILE A 100 0.01 6.94 -15.71
C ILE A 100 -0.99 5.97 -16.34
N HIS A 101 -2.10 5.71 -15.68
CA HIS A 101 -3.14 4.81 -16.16
C HIS A 101 -3.79 5.30 -17.47
N ARG A 102 -4.13 6.60 -17.56
CA ARG A 102 -4.66 7.18 -18.81
C ARG A 102 -3.63 7.17 -19.93
N LYS A 103 -2.34 7.39 -19.63
CA LYS A 103 -1.27 7.25 -20.62
C LYS A 103 -1.18 5.82 -21.12
N HIS A 104 -1.25 4.83 -20.24
CA HIS A 104 -1.31 3.43 -20.62
C HIS A 104 -2.42 3.17 -21.64
N HIS A 105 -3.66 3.55 -21.34
CA HIS A 105 -4.77 3.40 -22.28
C HIS A 105 -4.59 4.15 -23.60
N ALA A 106 -4.00 5.35 -23.57
CA ALA A 106 -3.76 6.14 -24.77
C ALA A 106 -2.60 5.63 -25.65
N LYS A 107 -1.70 4.84 -25.07
CA LYS A 107 -0.47 4.34 -25.70
C LYS A 107 -0.33 2.82 -25.60
N CYS A 108 -1.42 2.13 -25.33
CA CYS A 108 -1.46 0.72 -25.04
C CYS A 108 -0.61 -0.08 -26.04
N GLU A 109 0.26 -0.94 -25.52
CA GLU A 109 1.18 -1.84 -26.26
C GLU A 109 2.21 -1.13 -27.16
N THR A 110 2.36 0.19 -27.07
CA THR A 110 3.41 0.92 -27.77
C THR A 110 4.67 1.09 -26.89
N LYS A 111 5.76 1.58 -27.46
CA LYS A 111 7.00 1.91 -26.73
C LYS A 111 6.81 3.00 -25.70
N ASP A 112 5.76 3.83 -25.84
CA ASP A 112 5.43 4.92 -24.93
C ASP A 112 4.51 4.47 -23.78
N ASP A 113 4.06 3.22 -23.78
CA ASP A 113 3.23 2.66 -22.73
C ASP A 113 4.09 2.43 -21.46
N PRO A 114 3.73 3.03 -20.32
CA PRO A 114 4.57 2.99 -19.12
C PRO A 114 4.77 1.59 -18.52
N HIS A 115 3.93 0.62 -18.83
CA HIS A 115 3.99 -0.71 -18.21
C HIS A 115 3.46 -1.86 -19.07
N SER A 116 3.46 -1.71 -20.40
CA SER A 116 3.09 -2.82 -21.29
C SER A 116 4.08 -3.99 -21.19
N PRO A 117 3.61 -5.23 -20.95
CA PRO A 117 4.46 -6.41 -20.98
C PRO A 117 5.01 -6.72 -22.37
N HIS A 118 4.38 -6.23 -23.43
CA HIS A 118 4.85 -6.37 -24.81
C HIS A 118 5.99 -5.40 -25.13
N ALA A 119 5.99 -4.21 -24.52
CA ALA A 119 7.04 -3.20 -24.71
C ALA A 119 8.24 -3.41 -23.78
N HIS A 120 8.01 -3.76 -22.51
CA HIS A 120 9.03 -3.85 -21.47
C HIS A 120 9.43 -5.29 -21.12
N GLY A 121 8.70 -6.29 -21.60
CA GLY A 121 8.83 -7.69 -21.21
C GLY A 121 8.04 -8.03 -19.95
N ILE A 122 7.39 -9.21 -19.95
CA ILE A 122 6.54 -9.66 -18.82
C ILE A 122 7.28 -9.73 -17.49
N GLU A 123 8.53 -10.22 -17.48
CA GLU A 123 9.33 -10.30 -16.26
C GLU A 123 9.61 -8.91 -15.66
N THR A 124 9.88 -7.92 -16.52
CA THR A 124 10.10 -6.54 -16.09
C THR A 124 8.84 -5.95 -15.49
N VAL A 125 7.70 -6.10 -16.15
CA VAL A 125 6.43 -5.56 -15.64
C VAL A 125 6.01 -6.25 -14.36
N PHE A 126 6.18 -7.58 -14.28
CA PHE A 126 5.80 -8.34 -13.10
C PHE A 126 6.66 -7.98 -11.86
N TRP A 127 7.99 -7.97 -11.99
CA TRP A 127 8.89 -7.80 -10.86
C TRP A 127 9.28 -6.35 -10.59
N LYS A 128 9.27 -5.49 -11.61
CA LYS A 128 9.70 -4.09 -11.54
C LYS A 128 8.59 -3.10 -11.91
N GLY A 129 7.33 -3.53 -11.88
CA GLY A 129 6.19 -2.65 -12.20
C GLY A 129 6.10 -1.44 -11.26
N ALA A 130 6.47 -1.60 -9.98
CA ALA A 130 6.54 -0.48 -9.05
C ALA A 130 7.64 0.53 -9.40
N GLU A 131 8.80 0.07 -9.92
CA GLU A 131 9.88 0.94 -10.41
C GLU A 131 9.47 1.67 -11.69
N LEU A 132 8.81 0.98 -12.63
CA LEU A 132 8.25 1.60 -13.82
C LEU A 132 7.26 2.70 -13.45
N TYR A 133 6.34 2.43 -12.51
CA TYR A 133 5.43 3.43 -11.99
C TYR A 133 6.17 4.64 -11.39
N ARG A 134 7.16 4.41 -10.52
CA ARG A 134 7.95 5.48 -9.89
C ARG A 134 8.77 6.29 -10.89
N ALA A 135 9.23 5.67 -11.97
CA ALA A 135 9.92 6.37 -13.03
C ALA A 135 8.96 7.28 -13.79
N GLU A 136 7.79 6.77 -14.16
CA GLU A 136 6.78 7.51 -14.92
C GLU A 136 6.10 8.60 -14.06
N SER A 137 5.95 8.42 -12.75
CA SER A 137 5.38 9.43 -11.86
C SER A 137 6.21 10.72 -11.77
N LYS A 138 7.48 10.68 -12.18
CA LYS A 138 8.36 11.85 -12.28
C LYS A 138 8.28 12.56 -13.64
N ASN A 139 7.58 11.97 -14.60
CA ASN A 139 7.43 12.52 -15.94
C ASN A 139 6.38 13.65 -15.93
N THR A 140 6.83 14.89 -15.92
CA THR A 140 5.97 16.09 -15.87
C THR A 140 5.04 16.20 -17.07
N ASP A 141 5.46 15.76 -18.26
CA ASP A 141 4.63 15.79 -19.46
C ASP A 141 3.45 14.83 -19.33
N THR A 142 3.68 13.63 -18.78
CA THR A 142 2.63 12.67 -18.46
C THR A 142 1.65 13.26 -17.44
N LEU A 143 2.15 13.82 -16.35
CA LEU A 143 1.31 14.39 -15.30
C LEU A 143 0.48 15.59 -15.81
N ASN A 144 1.04 16.44 -16.67
CA ASN A 144 0.35 17.59 -17.23
C ASN A 144 -0.69 17.17 -18.28
N LYS A 145 -0.35 16.23 -19.15
CA LYS A 145 -1.21 15.80 -20.23
C LYS A 145 -2.36 14.92 -19.78
N PHE A 146 -2.11 13.99 -18.89
CA PHE A 146 -3.07 12.95 -18.52
C PHE A 146 -3.64 13.09 -17.09
N GLY A 147 -3.04 13.90 -16.21
CA GLY A 147 -3.45 14.07 -14.82
C GLY A 147 -4.57 15.10 -14.58
N HIS A 148 -5.24 15.57 -15.64
CA HIS A 148 -6.27 16.60 -15.53
C HIS A 148 -7.55 16.09 -14.83
N GLY A 149 -8.22 16.99 -14.08
CA GLY A 149 -9.49 16.74 -13.41
C GLY A 149 -9.41 15.82 -12.21
N THR A 150 -8.20 15.60 -11.68
CA THR A 150 -7.99 14.93 -10.38
C THR A 150 -8.12 15.92 -9.22
N PRO A 151 -8.39 15.47 -7.99
CA PRO A 151 -8.48 16.35 -6.83
C PRO A 151 -7.22 17.21 -6.64
N SER A 152 -7.45 18.49 -6.36
CA SER A 152 -6.39 19.47 -6.05
C SER A 152 -6.76 20.35 -4.86
N ASP A 153 -7.65 19.85 -3.98
CA ASP A 153 -8.07 20.55 -2.77
C ASP A 153 -6.93 20.69 -1.74
N TRP A 154 -7.23 21.37 -0.64
CA TRP A 154 -6.24 21.62 0.42
C TRP A 154 -5.69 20.33 1.03
N VAL A 155 -6.55 19.33 1.25
CA VAL A 155 -6.16 18.04 1.85
C VAL A 155 -5.21 17.28 0.92
N GLU A 156 -5.53 17.24 -0.39
CA GLU A 156 -4.67 16.59 -1.38
C GLU A 156 -3.27 17.20 -1.40
N ARG A 157 -3.19 18.53 -1.49
CA ARG A 157 -1.89 19.24 -1.59
C ARG A 157 -1.07 19.20 -0.31
N ASN A 158 -1.73 19.37 0.86
CA ASN A 158 -1.03 19.59 2.11
C ASN A 158 -0.89 18.35 2.99
N ILE A 159 -1.68 17.30 2.73
CA ILE A 159 -1.63 16.06 3.49
C ILE A 159 -1.21 14.91 2.59
N TYR A 160 -2.04 14.50 1.63
CA TYR A 160 -1.83 13.24 0.91
C TYR A 160 -0.62 13.26 0.00
N THR A 161 -0.41 14.32 -0.78
CA THR A 161 0.76 14.46 -1.64
C THR A 161 2.02 14.82 -0.85
N ARG A 162 1.91 15.77 0.10
CA ARG A 162 3.07 16.26 0.85
C ARG A 162 3.62 15.24 1.83
N PHE A 163 2.75 14.50 2.50
CA PHE A 163 3.08 13.53 3.55
C PHE A 163 2.81 12.09 3.10
N LEU A 164 3.23 11.77 1.88
CA LEU A 164 2.98 10.51 1.22
C LEU A 164 3.38 9.28 2.06
N TRP A 165 4.62 9.29 2.58
CA TRP A 165 5.17 8.18 3.35
C TRP A 165 4.68 8.14 4.81
N GLN A 166 4.18 9.25 5.32
CA GLN A 166 3.64 9.33 6.68
C GLN A 166 2.35 8.53 6.83
N GLY A 167 1.52 8.44 5.80
CA GLY A 167 0.34 7.57 5.78
C GLY A 167 0.75 6.11 5.96
N VAL A 168 1.68 5.64 5.16
CA VAL A 168 2.22 4.27 5.20
C VAL A 168 2.90 3.97 6.54
N ALA A 169 3.66 4.94 7.08
CA ALA A 169 4.27 4.83 8.41
C ALA A 169 3.22 4.79 9.53
N LEU A 170 2.16 5.58 9.42
CA LEU A 170 1.03 5.54 10.36
C LEU A 170 0.35 4.16 10.35
N MET A 171 0.16 3.57 9.17
CA MET A 171 -0.39 2.21 9.06
C MET A 171 0.52 1.16 9.71
N LEU A 172 1.85 1.29 9.59
CA LEU A 172 2.80 0.45 10.31
C LEU A 172 2.61 0.59 11.83
N ILE A 173 2.56 1.82 12.33
CA ILE A 173 2.37 2.09 13.76
C ILE A 173 1.05 1.48 14.26
N ILE A 174 -0.04 1.65 13.52
CA ILE A 174 -1.35 1.06 13.85
C ILE A 174 -1.26 -0.47 13.92
N ASN A 175 -0.68 -1.12 12.91
CA ASN A 175 -0.57 -2.58 12.88
C ASN A 175 0.28 -3.10 14.05
N VAL A 176 1.44 -2.49 14.30
CA VAL A 176 2.31 -2.91 15.43
C VAL A 176 1.67 -2.63 16.78
N ALA A 177 0.99 -1.49 16.94
CA ALA A 177 0.28 -1.19 18.18
C ALA A 177 -0.85 -2.19 18.47
N LEU A 178 -1.57 -2.63 17.45
CA LEU A 178 -2.70 -3.56 17.61
C LEU A 178 -2.26 -5.03 17.74
N PHE A 179 -1.22 -5.44 17.03
CA PHE A 179 -0.88 -6.87 16.85
C PHE A 179 0.57 -7.21 17.23
N GLY A 180 1.34 -6.28 17.77
CA GLY A 180 2.75 -6.48 18.12
C GLY A 180 3.60 -6.90 16.92
N ALA A 181 4.46 -7.89 17.11
CA ALA A 181 5.35 -8.40 16.06
C ALA A 181 4.59 -8.91 14.81
N ALA A 182 3.42 -9.52 14.99
CA ALA A 182 2.57 -9.96 13.87
C ALA A 182 2.08 -8.77 13.01
N GLY A 183 1.95 -7.59 13.61
CA GLY A 183 1.57 -6.35 12.91
C GLY A 183 2.59 -5.91 11.87
N LEU A 184 3.89 -6.16 12.11
CA LEU A 184 4.94 -5.89 11.12
C LEU A 184 4.76 -6.78 9.87
N THR A 185 4.45 -8.07 10.09
CA THR A 185 4.18 -9.00 8.98
C THR A 185 2.93 -8.61 8.21
N ALA A 186 1.84 -8.27 8.92
CA ALA A 186 0.61 -7.79 8.29
C ALA A 186 0.86 -6.55 7.42
N TRP A 187 1.60 -5.57 7.95
CA TRP A 187 1.98 -4.38 7.20
C TRP A 187 2.85 -4.69 5.98
N ALA A 188 3.84 -5.58 6.09
CA ALA A 188 4.68 -5.97 4.98
C ALA A 188 3.85 -6.62 3.85
N VAL A 189 2.89 -7.48 4.17
CA VAL A 189 1.97 -8.07 3.20
C VAL A 189 1.12 -6.98 2.54
N GLN A 190 0.58 -6.02 3.30
CA GLN A 190 -0.19 -4.90 2.77
C GLN A 190 0.64 -4.07 1.77
N MET A 191 1.91 -3.81 2.07
CA MET A 191 2.79 -3.03 1.18
C MET A 191 3.15 -3.79 -0.11
N LEU A 192 3.22 -5.10 -0.07
CA LEU A 192 3.51 -5.93 -1.24
C LEU A 192 2.25 -6.20 -2.09
N TRP A 193 1.06 -6.07 -1.51
CA TRP A 193 -0.18 -6.48 -2.16
C TRP A 193 -0.45 -5.76 -3.48
N ILE A 194 -0.41 -4.42 -3.48
CA ILE A 194 -0.66 -3.62 -4.69
C ILE A 194 0.45 -3.80 -5.74
N PRO A 195 1.75 -3.75 -5.44
CA PRO A 195 2.79 -4.08 -6.42
C PRO A 195 2.59 -5.45 -7.09
N VAL A 196 2.24 -6.48 -6.33
CA VAL A 196 2.05 -7.81 -6.87
C VAL A 196 0.72 -7.92 -7.64
N THR A 197 -0.39 -7.50 -7.07
CA THR A 197 -1.70 -7.69 -7.69
C THR A 197 -1.97 -6.71 -8.81
N ALA A 198 -1.80 -5.40 -8.60
CA ALA A 198 -2.11 -4.42 -9.62
C ALA A 198 -1.01 -4.32 -10.69
N ALA A 199 0.26 -4.15 -10.30
CA ALA A 199 1.32 -4.01 -11.29
C ALA A 199 1.73 -5.37 -11.90
N GLY A 200 1.95 -6.40 -11.08
CA GLY A 200 2.38 -7.71 -11.58
C GLY A 200 1.26 -8.49 -12.26
N ILE A 201 0.14 -8.70 -11.58
CA ILE A 201 -0.93 -9.57 -12.09
C ILE A 201 -1.79 -8.81 -13.09
N ILE A 202 -2.41 -7.70 -12.71
CA ILE A 202 -3.38 -7.01 -13.59
C ILE A 202 -2.66 -6.40 -14.80
N ASN A 203 -1.67 -5.53 -14.60
CA ASN A 203 -0.96 -4.88 -15.69
C ASN A 203 0.02 -5.81 -16.43
N GLY A 204 0.64 -6.78 -15.74
CA GLY A 204 1.56 -7.73 -16.34
C GLY A 204 0.82 -8.90 -16.98
N ILE A 205 0.35 -9.84 -16.16
CA ILE A 205 -0.25 -11.09 -16.64
C ILE A 205 -1.53 -10.79 -17.43
N GLY A 206 -2.38 -9.87 -16.98
CA GLY A 206 -3.65 -9.50 -17.60
C GLY A 206 -3.52 -8.89 -18.99
N HIS A 207 -2.33 -8.39 -19.39
CA HIS A 207 -2.02 -7.94 -20.75
C HIS A 207 -1.14 -8.92 -21.55
N TYR A 208 -0.82 -10.08 -20.96
CA TYR A 208 0.08 -11.04 -21.59
C TYR A 208 -0.55 -12.41 -21.79
N TRP A 209 -1.35 -12.89 -20.84
CA TRP A 209 -1.93 -14.23 -20.86
C TRP A 209 -3.32 -14.24 -20.23
N GLY A 210 -4.26 -14.89 -20.94
CA GLY A 210 -5.65 -15.03 -20.50
C GLY A 210 -6.59 -15.32 -21.65
N TYR A 211 -7.89 -15.26 -21.37
CA TYR A 211 -8.95 -15.42 -22.38
C TYR A 211 -9.70 -14.12 -22.61
N ARG A 212 -10.38 -13.99 -23.75
CA ARG A 212 -11.19 -12.84 -24.11
C ARG A 212 -12.63 -13.26 -24.38
N ASN A 213 -13.57 -12.45 -23.90
CA ASN A 213 -14.98 -12.61 -24.23
C ASN A 213 -15.38 -11.73 -25.43
N PHE A 214 -14.60 -10.68 -25.70
CA PHE A 214 -14.83 -9.73 -26.78
C PHE A 214 -13.50 -9.38 -27.43
N GLU A 215 -13.55 -9.01 -28.72
CA GLU A 215 -12.39 -8.44 -29.37
C GLU A 215 -12.24 -6.97 -28.97
N ALA A 216 -11.05 -6.58 -28.58
CA ALA A 216 -10.67 -5.22 -28.20
C ALA A 216 -9.32 -4.86 -28.85
N PRO A 217 -9.07 -3.57 -29.15
CA PRO A 217 -7.81 -3.13 -29.75
C PRO A 217 -6.59 -3.32 -28.87
N ASP A 218 -6.77 -3.31 -27.55
CA ASP A 218 -5.70 -3.53 -26.57
C ASP A 218 -5.44 -5.03 -26.33
N ALA A 219 -4.36 -5.37 -25.61
CA ALA A 219 -4.00 -6.75 -25.29
C ALA A 219 -4.62 -7.25 -23.96
N SER A 220 -5.54 -6.51 -23.34
CA SER A 220 -6.15 -6.90 -22.06
C SER A 220 -6.92 -8.22 -22.17
N THR A 221 -6.75 -9.07 -21.17
CA THR A 221 -7.35 -10.42 -21.12
C THR A 221 -7.96 -10.66 -19.74
N ASN A 222 -8.85 -11.66 -19.67
CA ASN A 222 -9.36 -12.17 -18.39
C ASN A 222 -8.45 -13.30 -17.91
N ILE A 223 -7.84 -13.15 -16.74
CA ILE A 223 -7.02 -14.19 -16.12
C ILE A 223 -7.91 -15.25 -15.48
N THR A 224 -9.02 -14.82 -14.88
CA THR A 224 -9.97 -15.65 -14.15
C THR A 224 -11.37 -15.06 -14.19
N PRO A 225 -12.43 -15.88 -14.14
CA PRO A 225 -13.80 -15.37 -13.99
C PRO A 225 -14.07 -14.74 -12.61
N TRP A 226 -13.16 -14.94 -11.65
CA TRP A 226 -13.24 -14.39 -10.28
C TRP A 226 -12.46 -13.09 -10.11
N GLY A 227 -12.45 -12.23 -11.13
CA GLY A 227 -11.70 -10.96 -11.11
C GLY A 227 -11.93 -10.09 -9.89
N ILE A 228 -13.14 -10.14 -9.31
CA ILE A 228 -13.47 -9.40 -8.08
C ILE A 228 -12.51 -9.70 -6.89
N LEU A 229 -11.95 -10.91 -6.85
CA LEU A 229 -11.03 -11.33 -5.79
C LEU A 229 -9.64 -10.70 -5.94
N ILE A 230 -9.28 -10.28 -7.15
CA ILE A 230 -7.99 -9.65 -7.46
C ILE A 230 -8.12 -8.19 -7.90
N GLY A 231 -9.34 -7.64 -7.89
CA GLY A 231 -9.62 -6.22 -8.11
C GLY A 231 -9.73 -5.80 -9.57
N GLY A 232 -9.87 -6.74 -10.47
CA GLY A 232 -10.01 -6.48 -11.91
C GLY A 232 -11.27 -7.08 -12.53
#